data_8b773961d7dba67f209749da9a45534c
#
_entry.id   8b773961d7dba67f209749da9a45534c
#
_cell.length_a   1.000
_cell.length_b   1.000
_cell.length_c   1.000
_cell.angle_alpha   90.00
_cell.angle_beta   90.00
_cell.angle_gamma   90.00
#
_symmetry.space_group_name_H-M   'P 1'
#
loop_
_entity.id
_entity.type
_entity.pdbx_description
1 polymer ?
#
loop_
_entity_poly.entity_id
_entity_poly.type
_entity_poly.pdbx_seq_one_letter_code
_entity_poly.pdbx_strand_id
1 'polypeptide(L)'
;MRQRVRFTGERLHDDQPLFGLDLARHRAAYEFARGRAAGRRVLDLGCGSGSGAALLAASGARVLGIDRVAPDPDSRRTGASFCLADLSALPLRARGFDLVVSFQVIEHLLDPGPYLRAIGALLAPSGTALISTPNRQLSDGVNPYHVREYLGGELSEVLGRHFAEVEMFGVGTSDAVRSHLAARSRRIRAVMRLDPLRLRDRLPRAWVEALFAWGALLVRRAGARAEGAPDASWRDFPVGPADAATSLDWLAVCRGAR
;
A
#
# COMPACT_ATOMS: atom_id res chain seq x y z
N MET A 1 6.90 8.55 27.26
CA MET A 1 8.05 8.36 26.32
C MET A 1 7.49 8.25 24.91
N ARG A 2 7.82 9.19 23.99
CA ARG A 2 7.42 9.08 22.58
C ARG A 2 8.30 7.99 21.95
N GLN A 3 7.74 6.84 21.63
CA GLN A 3 8.40 5.87 20.77
C GLN A 3 8.60 6.55 19.41
N ARG A 4 9.84 6.96 19.10
CA ARG A 4 10.20 7.44 17.78
C ARG A 4 10.02 6.25 16.82
N VAL A 5 9.02 6.34 15.97
CA VAL A 5 8.83 5.37 14.89
C VAL A 5 10.12 5.34 14.07
N ARG A 6 10.75 4.17 14.00
CA ARG A 6 12.02 4.00 13.27
C ARG A 6 11.74 4.20 11.78
N PHE A 7 12.44 5.14 11.16
CA PHE A 7 12.38 5.35 9.72
C PHE A 7 12.85 4.08 9.01
N THR A 8 11.97 3.43 8.26
CA THR A 8 12.27 2.19 7.53
C THR A 8 12.50 2.43 6.04
N GLY A 9 12.25 3.65 5.54
CA GLY A 9 12.27 3.96 4.10
C GLY A 9 11.05 3.45 3.33
N GLU A 10 10.22 2.62 3.93
CA GLU A 10 9.03 2.01 3.37
C GLU A 10 7.76 2.74 3.80
N ARG A 11 7.67 3.10 5.09
CA ARG A 11 6.49 3.79 5.60
C ARG A 11 6.41 5.21 5.06
N LEU A 12 5.27 5.49 4.47
CA LEU A 12 4.96 6.82 3.99
C LEU A 12 4.63 7.71 5.19
N HIS A 13 5.34 8.84 5.29
CA HIS A 13 5.11 9.87 6.29
C HIS A 13 4.60 11.12 5.58
N ASP A 14 3.42 11.60 5.97
CA ASP A 14 2.73 12.72 5.33
C ASP A 14 3.51 14.04 5.43
N ASP A 15 4.44 14.15 6.38
CA ASP A 15 5.26 15.33 6.64
C ASP A 15 6.55 15.39 5.79
N GLN A 16 6.82 14.39 4.94
CA GLN A 16 8.06 14.35 4.15
C GLN A 16 7.85 14.59 2.65
N PRO A 17 8.20 15.76 2.10
CA PRO A 17 8.01 16.10 0.68
C PRO A 17 8.64 15.10 -0.29
N LEU A 18 9.70 14.41 0.13
CA LEU A 18 10.38 13.39 -0.68
C LEU A 18 9.53 12.15 -0.99
N PHE A 19 8.42 11.95 -0.26
CA PHE A 19 7.48 10.85 -0.46
C PHE A 19 6.19 11.28 -1.16
N GLY A 20 6.08 12.55 -1.58
CA GLY A 20 4.86 13.11 -2.14
C GLY A 20 4.24 12.28 -3.27
N LEU A 21 5.05 11.76 -4.21
CA LEU A 21 4.57 10.90 -5.30
C LEU A 21 4.04 9.55 -4.79
N ASP A 22 4.77 8.92 -3.86
CA ASP A 22 4.37 7.63 -3.30
C ASP A 22 3.10 7.79 -2.45
N LEU A 23 2.96 8.90 -1.71
CA LEU A 23 1.76 9.27 -0.96
C LEU A 23 0.58 9.56 -1.88
N ALA A 24 0.79 10.32 -2.96
CA ALA A 24 -0.25 10.61 -3.94
C ALA A 24 -0.78 9.34 -4.62
N ARG A 25 0.12 8.41 -4.98
CA ARG A 25 -0.23 7.10 -5.53
C ARG A 25 -1.03 6.27 -4.54
N HIS A 26 -0.59 6.17 -3.30
CA HIS A 26 -1.29 5.46 -2.25
C HIS A 26 -2.68 6.06 -1.97
N ARG A 27 -2.75 7.41 -1.93
CA ARG A 27 -4.01 8.12 -1.77
C ARG A 27 -5.01 7.83 -2.88
N ALA A 28 -4.58 7.58 -4.12
CA ALA A 28 -5.49 7.26 -5.23
C ALA A 28 -6.32 5.99 -4.94
N ALA A 29 -5.74 4.96 -4.31
CA ALA A 29 -6.46 3.76 -3.89
C ALA A 29 -7.50 4.10 -2.80
N TYR A 30 -7.17 4.98 -1.86
CA TYR A 30 -8.13 5.44 -0.84
C TYR A 30 -9.24 6.31 -1.42
N GLU A 31 -8.97 7.15 -2.42
CA GLU A 31 -9.99 7.93 -3.10
C GLU A 31 -10.97 7.03 -3.89
N PHE A 32 -10.46 5.94 -4.47
CA PHE A 32 -11.31 4.91 -5.08
C PHE A 32 -12.18 4.21 -4.03
N ALA A 33 -11.63 3.89 -2.86
CA ALA A 33 -12.37 3.31 -1.75
C ALA A 33 -13.41 4.29 -1.17
N ARG A 34 -13.09 5.59 -1.11
CA ARG A 34 -13.98 6.64 -0.58
C ARG A 34 -15.32 6.69 -1.30
N GLY A 35 -15.32 6.51 -2.62
CA GLY A 35 -16.56 6.42 -3.41
C GLY A 35 -17.49 5.25 -3.01
N ARG A 36 -16.96 4.29 -2.22
CA ARG A 36 -17.68 3.09 -1.76
C ARG A 36 -17.90 3.05 -0.24
N ALA A 37 -17.39 4.05 0.50
CA ALA A 37 -17.31 4.01 1.96
C ALA A 37 -18.47 4.71 2.68
N ALA A 38 -19.09 5.71 2.06
CA ALA A 38 -20.11 6.56 2.70
C ALA A 38 -21.22 5.75 3.40
N GLY A 39 -21.46 6.05 4.67
CA GLY A 39 -22.46 5.38 5.51
C GLY A 39 -22.14 3.96 5.95
N ARG A 40 -21.00 3.39 5.52
CA ARG A 40 -20.60 2.00 5.76
C ARG A 40 -19.73 1.84 7.00
N ARG A 41 -19.70 0.61 7.53
CA ARG A 41 -18.71 0.17 8.51
C ARG A 41 -17.48 -0.29 7.74
N VAL A 42 -16.39 0.45 7.88
CA VAL A 42 -15.16 0.23 7.13
C VAL A 42 -14.05 -0.23 8.06
N LEU A 43 -13.33 -1.26 7.65
CA LEU A 43 -12.10 -1.72 8.30
C LEU A 43 -10.92 -1.42 7.38
N ASP A 44 -9.91 -0.73 7.92
CA ASP A 44 -8.65 -0.43 7.23
C ASP A 44 -7.53 -1.27 7.88
N LEU A 45 -7.10 -2.32 7.18
CA LEU A 45 -6.08 -3.26 7.65
C LEU A 45 -4.70 -2.87 7.12
N GLY A 46 -3.79 -2.54 8.04
CA GLY A 46 -2.50 -1.96 7.71
C GLY A 46 -2.60 -0.46 7.46
N CYS A 47 -3.39 0.24 8.30
CA CYS A 47 -3.71 1.66 8.11
C CYS A 47 -2.52 2.63 8.27
N GLY A 48 -1.35 2.16 8.69
CA GLY A 48 -0.12 2.96 8.82
C GLY A 48 -0.30 4.20 9.68
N SER A 49 -0.01 5.38 9.11
CA SER A 49 -0.19 6.70 9.76
C SER A 49 -1.66 7.05 10.05
N GLY A 50 -2.61 6.33 9.43
CA GLY A 50 -4.04 6.55 9.59
C GLY A 50 -4.63 7.61 8.66
N SER A 51 -3.84 8.23 7.78
CA SER A 51 -4.32 9.26 6.84
C SER A 51 -5.39 8.74 5.89
N GLY A 52 -5.26 7.48 5.43
CA GLY A 52 -6.27 6.81 4.62
C GLY A 52 -7.57 6.56 5.38
N ALA A 53 -7.48 6.03 6.61
CA ALA A 53 -8.64 5.85 7.47
C ALA A 53 -9.36 7.19 7.76
N ALA A 54 -8.60 8.25 7.97
CA ALA A 54 -9.10 9.61 8.14
C ALA A 54 -9.87 10.09 6.91
N LEU A 55 -9.33 9.87 5.72
CA LEU A 55 -9.99 10.21 4.45
C LEU A 55 -11.32 9.46 4.27
N LEU A 56 -11.36 8.17 4.63
CA LEU A 56 -12.58 7.39 4.57
C LEU A 56 -13.62 7.87 5.60
N ALA A 57 -13.20 8.20 6.82
CA ALA A 57 -14.09 8.74 7.85
C ALA A 57 -14.70 10.08 7.45
N ALA A 58 -13.95 10.95 6.76
CA ALA A 58 -14.43 12.22 6.23
C ALA A 58 -15.55 12.06 5.17
N SER A 59 -15.75 10.88 4.60
CA SER A 59 -16.89 10.58 3.71
C SER A 59 -18.17 10.15 4.45
N GLY A 60 -18.19 10.19 5.79
CA GLY A 60 -19.31 9.73 6.61
C GLY A 60 -19.28 8.22 6.91
N ALA A 61 -18.18 7.53 6.65
CA ALA A 61 -17.98 6.14 7.03
C ALA A 61 -17.66 6.00 8.53
N ARG A 62 -18.06 4.85 9.12
CA ARG A 62 -17.58 4.43 10.44
C ARG A 62 -16.35 3.57 10.28
N VAL A 63 -15.18 4.16 10.48
CA VAL A 63 -13.88 3.54 10.16
C VAL A 63 -13.18 3.05 11.41
N LEU A 64 -12.68 1.82 11.35
CA LEU A 64 -11.69 1.26 12.28
C LEU A 64 -10.40 0.99 11.50
N GLY A 65 -9.32 1.69 11.85
CA GLY A 65 -7.98 1.43 11.34
C GLY A 65 -7.22 0.48 12.26
N ILE A 66 -6.53 -0.50 11.69
CA ILE A 66 -5.68 -1.43 12.44
C ILE A 66 -4.27 -1.43 11.87
N ASP A 67 -3.28 -1.22 12.72
CA ASP A 67 -1.86 -1.39 12.41
C ASP A 67 -1.09 -1.78 13.68
N ARG A 68 0.12 -2.27 13.52
CA ARG A 68 1.07 -2.49 14.64
C ARG A 68 1.67 -1.19 15.16
N VAL A 69 1.53 -0.11 14.41
CA VAL A 69 2.06 1.22 14.73
C VAL A 69 0.92 2.18 15.03
N ALA A 70 1.17 3.06 15.99
CA ALA A 70 0.21 4.09 16.35
C ALA A 70 0.01 5.08 15.19
N PRO A 71 -1.25 5.45 14.88
CA PRO A 71 -1.54 6.46 13.88
C PRO A 71 -1.04 7.83 14.33
N ASP A 72 -0.83 8.71 13.36
CA ASP A 72 -0.41 10.09 13.61
C ASP A 72 -1.47 10.84 14.43
N PRO A 73 -1.05 11.83 15.24
CA PRO A 73 -1.96 12.59 16.10
C PRO A 73 -3.11 13.27 15.32
N ASP A 74 -2.82 13.75 14.12
CA ASP A 74 -3.83 14.42 13.29
C ASP A 74 -4.87 13.44 12.74
N SER A 75 -4.46 12.24 12.35
CA SER A 75 -5.38 11.18 11.93
C SER A 75 -6.35 10.77 13.05
N ARG A 76 -5.92 10.82 14.30
CA ARG A 76 -6.77 10.51 15.48
C ARG A 76 -7.90 11.51 15.72
N ARG A 77 -7.82 12.71 15.13
CA ARG A 77 -8.81 13.78 15.30
C ARG A 77 -9.91 13.77 14.26
N THR A 78 -9.88 12.82 13.32
CA THR A 78 -10.74 12.84 12.12
C THR A 78 -12.02 12.00 12.22
N GLY A 79 -12.33 11.45 13.39
CA GLY A 79 -13.52 10.60 13.58
C GLY A 79 -13.30 9.12 13.24
N ALA A 80 -12.13 8.71 12.72
CA ALA A 80 -11.75 7.30 12.63
C ALA A 80 -11.34 6.77 14.01
N SER A 81 -11.68 5.52 14.30
CA SER A 81 -11.19 4.77 15.44
C SER A 81 -9.95 3.98 15.06
N PHE A 82 -9.03 3.75 16.00
CA PHE A 82 -7.80 3.00 15.74
C PHE A 82 -7.54 1.96 16.83
N CYS A 83 -7.02 0.82 16.39
CA CYS A 83 -6.60 -0.27 17.27
C CYS A 83 -5.18 -0.72 16.89
N LEU A 84 -4.32 -0.86 17.90
CA LEU A 84 -2.98 -1.44 17.71
C LEU A 84 -3.08 -2.94 17.83
N ALA A 85 -2.88 -3.66 16.72
CA ALA A 85 -2.90 -5.11 16.70
C ALA A 85 -2.02 -5.67 15.59
N ASP A 86 -1.64 -6.94 15.73
CA ASP A 86 -1.02 -7.70 14.67
C ASP A 86 -2.11 -8.24 13.72
N LEU A 87 -1.89 -8.09 12.41
CA LEU A 87 -2.84 -8.56 11.39
C LEU A 87 -2.97 -10.09 11.34
N SER A 88 -2.03 -10.82 11.96
CA SER A 88 -2.10 -12.28 12.10
C SER A 88 -3.09 -12.77 13.17
N ALA A 89 -3.52 -11.88 14.08
CA ALA A 89 -4.38 -12.20 15.22
C ALA A 89 -5.37 -11.06 15.50
N LEU A 90 -6.36 -10.89 14.62
CA LEU A 90 -7.33 -9.80 14.71
C LEU A 90 -8.42 -10.12 15.76
N PRO A 91 -8.54 -9.33 16.84
CA PRO A 91 -9.55 -9.54 17.89
C PRO A 91 -10.90 -8.91 17.50
N LEU A 92 -11.40 -9.24 16.31
CA LEU A 92 -12.60 -8.63 15.75
C LEU A 92 -13.75 -9.64 15.62
N ARG A 93 -14.97 -9.14 15.66
CA ARG A 93 -16.17 -9.95 15.40
C ARG A 93 -16.30 -10.24 13.91
N ALA A 94 -16.60 -11.50 13.58
CA ALA A 94 -16.96 -11.90 12.22
C ALA A 94 -18.16 -11.09 11.69
N ARG A 95 -18.20 -10.90 10.36
CA ARG A 95 -19.29 -10.23 9.63
C ARG A 95 -19.60 -8.81 10.12
N GLY A 96 -18.59 -8.13 10.63
CA GLY A 96 -18.73 -6.79 11.22
C GLY A 96 -18.65 -5.64 10.23
N PHE A 97 -18.11 -5.83 9.00
CA PHE A 97 -17.75 -4.77 8.11
C PHE A 97 -18.38 -4.88 6.72
N ASP A 98 -18.85 -3.76 6.20
CA ASP A 98 -19.44 -3.66 4.87
C ASP A 98 -18.37 -3.43 3.79
N LEU A 99 -17.21 -2.88 4.21
CA LEU A 99 -16.05 -2.65 3.38
C LEU A 99 -14.78 -2.94 4.19
N VAL A 100 -13.89 -3.76 3.65
CA VAL A 100 -12.53 -3.94 4.16
C VAL A 100 -11.56 -3.39 3.13
N VAL A 101 -10.66 -2.49 3.52
CA VAL A 101 -9.55 -2.04 2.68
C VAL A 101 -8.23 -2.58 3.25
N SER A 102 -7.34 -3.01 2.37
CA SER A 102 -6.01 -3.52 2.69
C SER A 102 -5.06 -3.14 1.57
N PHE A 103 -4.38 -2.03 1.75
CA PHE A 103 -3.53 -1.45 0.71
C PHE A 103 -2.06 -1.57 1.07
N GLN A 104 -1.27 -2.15 0.15
CA GLN A 104 0.16 -2.39 0.30
C GLN A 104 0.49 -3.22 1.56
N VAL A 105 -0.20 -4.36 1.71
CA VAL A 105 -0.05 -5.29 2.84
C VAL A 105 0.28 -6.70 2.39
N ILE A 106 -0.40 -7.22 1.36
CA ILE A 106 -0.31 -8.62 0.94
C ILE A 106 1.10 -9.01 0.47
N GLU A 107 1.87 -8.07 -0.07
CA GLU A 107 3.27 -8.25 -0.49
C GLU A 107 4.23 -8.53 0.66
N HIS A 108 3.86 -8.20 1.90
CA HIS A 108 4.67 -8.45 3.10
C HIS A 108 4.39 -9.82 3.72
N LEU A 109 3.40 -10.56 3.21
CA LEU A 109 2.97 -11.82 3.79
C LEU A 109 3.63 -13.00 3.06
N LEU A 110 4.27 -13.89 3.83
CA LEU A 110 4.86 -15.12 3.30
C LEU A 110 3.76 -16.07 2.78
N ASP A 111 2.69 -16.23 3.57
CA ASP A 111 1.45 -16.93 3.21
C ASP A 111 0.26 -16.00 3.39
N PRO A 112 -0.34 -15.51 2.29
CA PRO A 112 -1.51 -14.63 2.37
C PRO A 112 -2.81 -15.37 2.70
N GLY A 113 -2.84 -16.71 2.64
CA GLY A 113 -4.06 -17.50 2.80
C GLY A 113 -4.79 -17.26 4.14
N PRO A 114 -4.12 -17.37 5.31
CA PRO A 114 -4.76 -17.08 6.60
C PRO A 114 -5.31 -15.65 6.67
N TYR A 115 -4.58 -14.68 6.14
CA TYR A 115 -4.96 -13.28 6.12
C TYR A 115 -6.21 -13.04 5.26
N LEU A 116 -6.27 -13.62 4.06
CA LEU A 116 -7.41 -13.49 3.15
C LEU A 116 -8.66 -14.17 3.73
N ARG A 117 -8.51 -15.33 4.41
CA ARG A 117 -9.61 -15.96 5.15
C ARG A 117 -10.12 -15.07 6.28
N ALA A 118 -9.22 -14.42 7.02
CA ALA A 118 -9.61 -13.49 8.08
C ALA A 118 -10.40 -12.30 7.51
N ILE A 119 -9.97 -11.71 6.38
CA ILE A 119 -10.72 -10.66 5.69
C ILE A 119 -12.13 -11.17 5.33
N GLY A 120 -12.22 -12.35 4.72
CA GLY A 120 -13.51 -12.96 4.35
C GLY A 120 -14.44 -13.16 5.55
N ALA A 121 -13.92 -13.64 6.68
CA ALA A 121 -14.68 -13.82 7.91
C ALA A 121 -15.18 -12.50 8.54
N LEU A 122 -14.45 -11.40 8.34
CA LEU A 122 -14.80 -10.08 8.88
C LEU A 122 -15.85 -9.36 8.02
N LEU A 123 -15.97 -9.69 6.74
CA LEU A 123 -16.94 -9.10 5.83
C LEU A 123 -18.38 -9.51 6.18
N ALA A 124 -19.29 -8.55 6.11
CA ALA A 124 -20.73 -8.82 6.06
C ALA A 124 -21.06 -9.66 4.80
N PRO A 125 -22.22 -10.36 4.74
CA PRO A 125 -22.56 -11.22 3.60
C PRO A 125 -22.49 -10.55 2.23
N SER A 126 -22.85 -9.26 2.13
CA SER A 126 -22.73 -8.42 0.92
C SER A 126 -21.52 -7.49 0.96
N GLY A 127 -20.59 -7.73 1.86
CA GLY A 127 -19.40 -6.90 2.04
C GLY A 127 -18.40 -7.05 0.89
N THR A 128 -17.55 -6.04 0.76
CA THR A 128 -16.54 -5.97 -0.28
C THR A 128 -15.17 -5.80 0.34
N ALA A 129 -14.15 -6.49 -0.16
CA ALA A 129 -12.76 -6.19 0.16
C ALA A 129 -12.10 -5.47 -1.02
N LEU A 130 -11.31 -4.44 -0.71
CA LEU A 130 -10.41 -3.77 -1.65
C LEU A 130 -8.98 -4.08 -1.23
N ILE A 131 -8.21 -4.68 -2.13
CA ILE A 131 -6.84 -5.09 -1.86
C ILE A 131 -5.93 -4.49 -2.92
N SER A 132 -4.87 -3.78 -2.51
CA SER A 132 -3.87 -3.30 -3.45
C SER A 132 -2.47 -3.78 -3.11
N THR A 133 -1.64 -3.91 -4.15
CA THR A 133 -0.24 -4.33 -4.05
C THR A 133 0.54 -3.84 -5.28
N PRO A 134 1.87 -3.66 -5.20
CA PRO A 134 2.68 -3.28 -6.36
C PRO A 134 2.56 -4.29 -7.51
N ASN A 135 2.59 -3.76 -8.73
CA ASN A 135 2.75 -4.60 -9.92
C ASN A 135 4.21 -5.01 -10.08
N ARG A 136 4.51 -6.31 -9.93
CA ARG A 136 5.85 -6.88 -10.08
C ARG A 136 6.52 -6.50 -11.40
N GLN A 137 5.75 -6.33 -12.48
CA GLN A 137 6.29 -6.01 -13.80
C GLN A 137 6.91 -4.60 -13.86
N LEU A 138 6.37 -3.64 -13.10
CA LEU A 138 6.81 -2.25 -13.09
C LEU A 138 7.58 -1.86 -11.82
N SER A 139 7.55 -2.71 -10.80
CA SER A 139 8.36 -2.54 -9.60
C SER A 139 9.85 -2.61 -9.91
N ASP A 140 10.66 -1.87 -9.15
CA ASP A 140 12.12 -2.00 -9.20
C ASP A 140 12.63 -3.20 -8.38
N GLY A 141 11.76 -3.88 -7.61
CA GLY A 141 12.06 -5.11 -6.87
C GLY A 141 13.12 -4.93 -5.78
N VAL A 142 13.32 -3.71 -5.28
CA VAL A 142 14.42 -3.37 -4.38
C VAL A 142 13.99 -3.33 -2.91
N ASN A 143 12.67 -3.27 -2.65
CA ASN A 143 12.16 -3.16 -1.29
C ASN A 143 12.41 -4.48 -0.50
N PRO A 144 13.27 -4.47 0.54
CA PRO A 144 13.61 -5.67 1.29
C PRO A 144 12.47 -6.18 2.18
N TYR A 145 11.41 -5.40 2.34
CA TYR A 145 10.23 -5.76 3.13
C TYR A 145 9.18 -6.50 2.30
N HIS A 146 9.25 -6.41 0.94
CA HIS A 146 8.38 -7.19 0.07
C HIS A 146 8.85 -8.64 0.00
N VAL A 147 8.07 -9.53 0.57
CA VAL A 147 8.33 -10.97 0.50
C VAL A 147 7.94 -11.50 -0.88
N ARG A 148 6.86 -10.98 -1.44
CA ARG A 148 6.37 -11.36 -2.75
C ARG A 148 5.61 -10.22 -3.42
N GLU A 149 6.00 -9.85 -4.61
CA GLU A 149 5.21 -9.00 -5.49
C GLU A 149 4.48 -9.86 -6.54
N TYR A 150 3.35 -9.39 -7.05
CA TYR A 150 2.44 -10.18 -7.88
C TYR A 150 2.35 -9.64 -9.30
N LEU A 151 2.22 -10.54 -10.28
CA LEU A 151 1.62 -10.23 -11.57
C LEU A 151 0.09 -10.21 -11.42
N GLY A 152 -0.62 -9.48 -12.29
CA GLY A 152 -2.07 -9.35 -12.18
C GLY A 152 -2.81 -10.68 -12.16
N GLY A 153 -2.43 -11.62 -13.05
CA GLY A 153 -3.01 -12.96 -13.09
C GLY A 153 -2.74 -13.78 -11.83
N GLU A 154 -1.51 -13.68 -11.27
CA GLU A 154 -1.16 -14.37 -10.02
C GLU A 154 -1.98 -13.84 -8.83
N LEU A 155 -2.13 -12.51 -8.75
CA LEU A 155 -2.95 -11.89 -7.70
C LEU A 155 -4.41 -12.32 -7.82
N SER A 156 -4.98 -12.26 -9.02
CA SER A 156 -6.35 -12.68 -9.31
C SER A 156 -6.57 -14.14 -8.92
N GLU A 157 -5.63 -15.04 -9.23
CA GLU A 157 -5.72 -16.46 -8.85
C GLU A 157 -5.67 -16.65 -7.33
N VAL A 158 -4.74 -15.98 -6.63
CA VAL A 158 -4.62 -16.06 -5.18
C VAL A 158 -5.90 -15.56 -4.49
N LEU A 159 -6.45 -14.43 -4.94
CA LEU A 159 -7.68 -13.87 -4.39
C LEU A 159 -8.90 -14.74 -4.73
N GLY A 160 -8.99 -15.29 -5.94
CA GLY A 160 -10.09 -16.15 -6.40
C GLY A 160 -10.24 -17.47 -5.62
N ARG A 161 -9.21 -17.88 -4.86
CA ARG A 161 -9.31 -19.02 -3.94
C ARG A 161 -10.13 -18.68 -2.69
N HIS A 162 -10.27 -17.40 -2.36
CA HIS A 162 -10.91 -16.91 -1.13
C HIS A 162 -12.18 -16.08 -1.39
N PHE A 163 -12.36 -15.57 -2.61
CA PHE A 163 -13.53 -14.78 -3.00
C PHE A 163 -14.15 -15.33 -4.28
N ALA A 164 -15.47 -15.27 -4.38
CA ALA A 164 -16.20 -15.78 -5.56
C ALA A 164 -16.01 -14.86 -6.77
N GLU A 165 -15.91 -13.55 -6.53
CA GLU A 165 -15.76 -12.52 -7.54
C GLU A 165 -14.51 -11.70 -7.25
N VAL A 166 -13.64 -11.57 -8.24
CA VAL A 166 -12.43 -10.75 -8.19
C VAL A 166 -12.40 -9.89 -9.45
N GLU A 167 -12.59 -8.59 -9.28
CA GLU A 167 -12.51 -7.61 -10.35
C GLU A 167 -11.21 -6.83 -10.21
N MET A 168 -10.38 -6.84 -11.26
CA MET A 168 -9.05 -6.25 -11.23
C MET A 168 -9.04 -4.85 -11.86
N PHE A 169 -8.49 -3.90 -11.10
CA PHE A 169 -8.17 -2.54 -11.53
C PHE A 169 -6.67 -2.31 -11.43
N GLY A 170 -6.21 -1.24 -12.08
CA GLY A 170 -4.85 -0.76 -11.99
C GLY A 170 -4.79 0.70 -11.54
N VAL A 171 -3.80 1.02 -10.73
CA VAL A 171 -3.41 2.41 -10.44
C VAL A 171 -2.38 2.82 -11.48
N GLY A 172 -2.79 3.62 -12.44
CA GLY A 172 -1.93 4.14 -13.51
C GLY A 172 -1.18 5.41 -13.10
N THR A 173 -0.68 6.13 -14.08
CA THR A 173 -0.01 7.41 -13.87
C THR A 173 -0.18 8.33 -15.06
N SER A 174 -0.22 9.66 -14.82
CA SER A 174 -0.14 10.69 -15.86
C SER A 174 1.23 10.64 -16.56
N ASP A 175 1.31 11.16 -17.78
CA ASP A 175 2.55 11.16 -18.56
C ASP A 175 3.67 11.97 -17.89
N ALA A 176 3.32 13.08 -17.22
CA ALA A 176 4.28 13.90 -16.49
C ALA A 176 4.94 13.13 -15.35
N VAL A 177 4.15 12.40 -14.56
CA VAL A 177 4.65 11.58 -13.45
C VAL A 177 5.39 10.34 -13.95
N ARG A 178 4.92 9.74 -15.06
CA ARG A 178 5.55 8.55 -15.68
C ARG A 178 7.01 8.80 -16.04
N SER A 179 7.28 9.92 -16.67
CA SER A 179 8.66 10.30 -17.07
C SER A 179 9.59 10.41 -15.85
N HIS A 180 9.12 11.04 -14.77
CA HIS A 180 9.86 11.17 -13.52
C HIS A 180 10.10 9.81 -12.84
N LEU A 181 9.07 8.96 -12.75
CA LEU A 181 9.18 7.61 -12.18
C LEU A 181 10.14 6.74 -12.99
N ALA A 182 10.08 6.80 -14.33
CA ALA A 182 11.01 6.08 -15.20
C ALA A 182 12.47 6.54 -14.98
N ALA A 183 12.73 7.83 -14.82
CA ALA A 183 14.05 8.35 -14.50
C ALA A 183 14.51 7.87 -13.12
N ARG A 184 13.65 7.90 -12.11
CA ARG A 184 13.92 7.36 -10.76
C ARG A 184 14.29 5.86 -10.83
N SER A 185 13.51 5.04 -11.52
CA SER A 185 13.77 3.60 -11.66
C SER A 185 15.07 3.32 -12.43
N ARG A 186 15.43 4.14 -13.43
CA ARG A 186 16.75 4.04 -14.10
C ARG A 186 17.90 4.28 -13.14
N ARG A 187 17.79 5.30 -12.26
CA ARG A 187 18.83 5.61 -11.24
C ARG A 187 18.96 4.47 -10.23
N ILE A 188 17.83 3.93 -9.74
CA ILE A 188 17.83 2.79 -8.82
C ILE A 188 18.52 1.60 -9.48
N ARG A 189 18.15 1.22 -10.71
CA ARG A 189 18.79 0.12 -11.44
C ARG A 189 20.29 0.36 -11.69
N ALA A 190 20.71 1.60 -11.92
CA ALA A 190 22.13 1.92 -12.07
C ALA A 190 22.92 1.67 -10.77
N VAL A 191 22.36 2.06 -9.62
CA VAL A 191 22.96 1.78 -8.31
C VAL A 191 22.99 0.27 -8.05
N MET A 192 21.90 -0.45 -8.37
CA MET A 192 21.82 -1.89 -8.16
C MET A 192 22.81 -2.70 -9.02
N ARG A 193 23.24 -2.16 -10.18
CA ARG A 193 24.29 -2.78 -11.01
C ARG A 193 25.67 -2.76 -10.34
N LEU A 194 25.86 -1.95 -9.30
CA LEU A 194 27.09 -1.91 -8.51
C LEU A 194 27.20 -3.09 -7.52
N ASP A 195 26.15 -3.91 -7.38
CA ASP A 195 26.15 -5.13 -6.58
C ASP A 195 25.97 -6.40 -7.45
N PRO A 196 26.92 -6.70 -8.39
CA PRO A 196 26.83 -7.84 -9.29
C PRO A 196 26.90 -9.20 -8.56
N LEU A 197 27.50 -9.22 -7.38
CA LEU A 197 27.67 -10.42 -6.55
C LEU A 197 26.51 -10.63 -5.56
N ARG A 198 25.46 -9.77 -5.63
CA ARG A 198 24.33 -9.79 -4.71
C ARG A 198 24.78 -9.86 -3.25
N LEU A 199 25.78 -9.07 -2.88
CA LEU A 199 26.34 -9.05 -1.51
C LEU A 199 25.26 -8.71 -0.49
N ARG A 200 24.25 -7.93 -0.89
CA ARG A 200 23.06 -7.64 -0.07
C ARG A 200 22.33 -8.91 0.41
N ASP A 201 22.30 -9.99 -0.38
CA ASP A 201 21.61 -11.23 -0.03
C ASP A 201 22.39 -12.05 1.02
N ARG A 202 23.65 -11.66 1.27
CA ARG A 202 24.57 -12.26 2.25
C ARG A 202 24.74 -11.42 3.52
N LEU A 203 24.26 -10.18 3.51
CA LEU A 203 24.33 -9.28 4.67
C LEU A 203 23.23 -9.61 5.68
N PRO A 204 23.47 -9.38 6.98
CA PRO A 204 22.40 -9.43 7.98
C PRO A 204 21.25 -8.51 7.60
N ARG A 205 20.01 -8.97 7.77
CA ARG A 205 18.78 -8.26 7.36
C ARG A 205 18.75 -6.80 7.86
N ALA A 206 19.18 -6.56 9.09
CA ALA A 206 19.23 -5.21 9.66
C ALA A 206 20.13 -4.24 8.88
N TRP A 207 21.23 -4.74 8.28
CA TRP A 207 22.12 -3.95 7.45
C TRP A 207 21.49 -3.63 6.09
N VAL A 208 20.80 -4.61 5.49
CA VAL A 208 20.09 -4.43 4.23
C VAL A 208 18.98 -3.40 4.40
N GLU A 209 18.20 -3.47 5.48
CA GLU A 209 17.16 -2.52 5.81
C GLU A 209 17.72 -1.09 6.01
N ALA A 210 18.84 -0.95 6.73
CA ALA A 210 19.49 0.33 6.93
C ALA A 210 20.03 0.93 5.63
N LEU A 211 20.69 0.11 4.80
CA LEU A 211 21.19 0.52 3.49
C LEU A 211 20.07 0.92 2.54
N PHE A 212 18.96 0.19 2.55
CA PHE A 212 17.78 0.52 1.77
C PHE A 212 17.19 1.87 2.21
N ALA A 213 16.98 2.09 3.50
CA ALA A 213 16.45 3.35 4.02
C ALA A 213 17.34 4.54 3.62
N TRP A 214 18.66 4.41 3.73
CA TRP A 214 19.63 5.41 3.31
C TRP A 214 19.65 5.63 1.80
N GLY A 215 19.69 4.56 1.02
CA GLY A 215 19.67 4.59 -0.44
C GLY A 215 18.40 5.22 -0.98
N ALA A 216 17.25 4.89 -0.42
CA ALA A 216 15.96 5.47 -0.78
C ALA A 216 15.93 7.00 -0.57
N LEU A 217 16.51 7.50 0.53
CA LEU A 217 16.63 8.93 0.78
C LEU A 217 17.59 9.61 -0.21
N LEU A 218 18.73 9.01 -0.50
CA LEU A 218 19.70 9.57 -1.44
C LEU A 218 19.15 9.67 -2.86
N VAL A 219 18.50 8.62 -3.35
CA VAL A 219 17.90 8.61 -4.70
C VAL A 219 16.79 9.65 -4.81
N ARG A 220 15.93 9.77 -3.78
CA ARG A 220 14.87 10.79 -3.75
C ARG A 220 15.42 12.20 -3.70
N ARG A 221 16.45 12.46 -2.87
CA ARG A 221 17.11 13.77 -2.79
C ARG A 221 17.80 14.16 -4.09
N ALA A 222 18.48 13.21 -4.73
CA ALA A 222 19.13 13.44 -6.02
C ALA A 222 18.10 13.75 -7.11
N GLY A 223 16.95 13.05 -7.12
CA GLY A 223 15.84 13.29 -8.04
C GLY A 223 15.21 14.68 -7.84
N ALA A 224 14.94 15.05 -6.59
CA ALA A 224 14.35 16.35 -6.27
C ALA A 224 15.27 17.53 -6.66
N ARG A 225 16.61 17.36 -6.60
CA ARG A 225 17.58 18.39 -7.00
C ARG A 225 17.78 18.48 -8.51
N ALA A 226 17.71 17.37 -9.23
CA ALA A 226 18.08 17.31 -10.66
C ALA A 226 16.93 17.70 -11.60
N GLU A 227 15.68 17.39 -11.25
CA GLU A 227 14.54 17.52 -12.16
C GLU A 227 13.35 18.30 -11.58
N GLY A 228 13.43 18.68 -10.29
CA GLY A 228 12.25 19.09 -9.53
C GLY A 228 11.26 17.92 -9.39
N ALA A 229 10.88 17.53 -8.17
CA ALA A 229 9.78 16.58 -8.03
C ALA A 229 8.51 17.23 -8.60
N PRO A 230 7.76 16.58 -9.50
CA PRO A 230 6.49 17.14 -9.95
C PRO A 230 5.57 17.30 -8.74
N ASP A 231 4.87 18.42 -8.68
CA ASP A 231 3.79 18.65 -7.72
C ASP A 231 2.61 17.76 -8.14
N ALA A 232 2.67 16.51 -7.75
CA ALA A 232 1.69 15.50 -8.13
C ALA A 232 0.67 15.28 -7.02
N SER A 233 -0.57 15.15 -7.43
CA SER A 233 -1.70 14.80 -6.59
C SER A 233 -2.18 13.38 -6.87
N TRP A 234 -3.11 12.88 -6.08
CA TRP A 234 -3.76 11.60 -6.35
C TRP A 234 -4.46 11.53 -7.72
N ARG A 235 -4.83 12.67 -8.31
CA ARG A 235 -5.44 12.76 -9.65
C ARG A 235 -4.48 12.39 -10.78
N ASP A 236 -3.19 12.45 -10.51
CA ASP A 236 -2.14 12.01 -11.43
C ASP A 236 -1.97 10.48 -11.44
N PHE A 237 -2.71 9.78 -10.58
CA PHE A 237 -2.72 8.34 -10.45
C PHE A 237 -4.15 7.78 -10.68
N PRO A 238 -4.65 7.83 -11.93
CA PRO A 238 -5.99 7.34 -12.22
C PRO A 238 -6.13 5.85 -11.91
N VAL A 239 -7.26 5.48 -11.30
CA VAL A 239 -7.65 4.07 -11.12
C VAL A 239 -8.60 3.71 -12.27
N GLY A 240 -8.22 2.70 -13.04
CA GLY A 240 -8.95 2.25 -14.23
C GLY A 240 -8.83 0.75 -14.46
N PRO A 241 -9.23 0.26 -15.65
CA PRO A 241 -9.04 -1.14 -16.02
C PRO A 241 -7.59 -1.59 -15.84
N ALA A 242 -7.40 -2.82 -15.34
CA ALA A 242 -6.09 -3.38 -15.09
C ALA A 242 -5.30 -3.55 -16.40
N ASP A 243 -4.14 -2.95 -16.49
CA ASP A 243 -3.19 -3.09 -17.60
C ASP A 243 -1.78 -3.30 -17.04
N ALA A 244 -1.16 -4.41 -17.39
CA ALA A 244 0.14 -4.82 -16.88
C ALA A 244 1.27 -3.85 -17.27
N ALA A 245 1.16 -3.17 -18.40
CA ALA A 245 2.19 -2.27 -18.92
C ALA A 245 2.13 -0.86 -18.30
N THR A 246 0.99 -0.46 -17.77
CA THR A 246 0.75 0.92 -17.30
C THR A 246 0.33 1.03 -15.83
N SER A 247 -0.19 -0.06 -15.23
CA SER A 247 -0.59 -0.07 -13.83
C SER A 247 0.61 -0.23 -12.91
N LEU A 248 0.90 0.79 -12.11
CA LEU A 248 1.96 0.74 -11.09
C LEU A 248 1.60 -0.18 -9.93
N ASP A 249 0.32 -0.18 -9.53
CA ASP A 249 -0.23 -1.10 -8.54
C ASP A 249 -1.45 -1.80 -9.11
N TRP A 250 -1.68 -3.00 -8.65
CA TRP A 250 -2.94 -3.70 -8.77
C TRP A 250 -3.88 -3.25 -7.67
N LEU A 251 -5.15 -3.12 -7.99
CA LEU A 251 -6.24 -2.91 -7.04
C LEU A 251 -7.36 -3.88 -7.37
N ALA A 252 -7.64 -4.79 -6.45
CA ALA A 252 -8.69 -5.80 -6.62
C ALA A 252 -9.92 -5.44 -5.79
N VAL A 253 -11.10 -5.61 -6.38
CA VAL A 253 -12.41 -5.55 -5.73
C VAL A 253 -12.89 -6.98 -5.58
N CYS A 254 -13.00 -7.47 -4.34
CA CYS A 254 -13.32 -8.86 -4.02
C CYS A 254 -14.67 -8.95 -3.31
N ARG A 255 -15.53 -9.89 -3.75
CA ARG A 255 -16.86 -10.14 -3.17
C ARG A 255 -17.12 -11.64 -3.00
N GLY A 256 -18.14 -11.99 -2.19
CA GLY A 256 -18.53 -13.37 -1.98
C GLY A 256 -17.41 -14.18 -1.32
N ALA A 257 -17.06 -13.85 -0.06
CA ALA A 257 -16.10 -14.61 0.72
C ALA A 257 -16.50 -16.09 0.81
N ARG A 258 -15.52 -16.99 0.61
CA ARG A 258 -15.66 -18.45 0.61
C ARG A 258 -15.24 -19.06 1.94
#